data_1e1dc92b1578492f28b86a7d3b982a54
#
_entry.id   1e1dc92b1578492f28b86a7d3b982a54
#
_cell.length_a   1.000
_cell.length_b   1.000
_cell.length_c   1.000
_cell.angle_alpha   90.00
_cell.angle_beta   90.00
_cell.angle_gamma   90.00
#
_symmetry.space_group_name_H-M   'P 1'
#
loop_
_entity.id
_entity.type
_entity.pdbx_description
1 polymer ?
#
loop_
_entity_poly.entity_id
_entity_poly.type
_entity_poly.pdbx_seq_one_letter_code
_entity_poly.pdbx_strand_id
1 'polypeptide(L)'
;MPKVSVCMITYNHEKYIAQAIESVLMQKTNFDYELVIGEDCSTDKTKQVIIKYQNRYLDKIKAIINKKNLGMVPNFIQTLRACSGQYIALLEGDDYWTDPNKLRKQVDFLENNQDYSISSHNVYVMQEGSKNQPSEWLGRKHKEISTLEDILEYGSGGATCSLVFRRKSIIPLPKWFYTLPSGDWPLQVLCTSKGKMHYFSEVMGVYRTKHSNNSLSTAIRQALEKGEETIGLPYKNTLKVIDIFDQHFKYRYSKLLKNQEIYAYYNLAHEYKQNKEFIKARYYALNSLKEIFGWYPYLSPRRIIELIKIVLISYYENSKPPN
;
A
#
# COMPACT_ATOMS: atom_id res chain seq x y z
N MET A 1 -24.40 -15.84 -4.65
CA MET A 1 -23.39 -14.77 -4.49
C MET A 1 -22.04 -15.42 -4.26
N PRO A 2 -20.96 -14.97 -4.90
CA PRO A 2 -19.65 -15.56 -4.72
C PRO A 2 -19.18 -15.42 -3.26
N LYS A 3 -18.37 -16.37 -2.80
CA LYS A 3 -17.77 -16.31 -1.48
C LYS A 3 -16.65 -15.26 -1.42
N VAL A 4 -15.88 -15.17 -2.50
CA VAL A 4 -14.76 -14.22 -2.63
C VAL A 4 -14.97 -13.32 -3.83
N SER A 5 -14.74 -12.01 -3.66
CA SER A 5 -14.49 -11.11 -4.77
C SER A 5 -13.02 -10.74 -4.80
N VAL A 6 -12.36 -10.99 -5.92
CA VAL A 6 -11.03 -10.44 -6.18
C VAL A 6 -11.22 -9.02 -6.70
N CYS A 7 -10.75 -8.03 -5.95
CA CYS A 7 -10.79 -6.62 -6.29
C CYS A 7 -9.47 -6.23 -6.96
N MET A 8 -9.50 -5.96 -8.25
CA MET A 8 -8.32 -5.63 -9.05
C MET A 8 -8.46 -4.20 -9.60
N ILE A 9 -7.50 -3.34 -9.34
CA ILE A 9 -7.41 -2.02 -9.98
C ILE A 9 -6.27 -2.00 -10.97
N THR A 10 -6.42 -1.24 -12.05
CA THR A 10 -5.39 -1.17 -13.10
C THR A 10 -5.41 0.15 -13.85
N TYR A 11 -4.20 0.61 -14.25
CA TYR A 11 -3.99 1.76 -15.11
C TYR A 11 -2.66 1.63 -15.85
N ASN A 12 -2.68 1.53 -17.19
CA ASN A 12 -1.50 1.38 -18.04
C ASN A 12 -0.63 0.14 -17.69
N HIS A 13 -1.26 -1.03 -17.61
CA HIS A 13 -0.63 -2.30 -17.29
C HIS A 13 -0.71 -3.31 -18.44
N GLU A 14 -0.69 -2.87 -19.72
CA GLU A 14 -0.84 -3.75 -20.90
C GLU A 14 0.09 -4.95 -20.91
N LYS A 15 1.31 -4.81 -20.34
CA LYS A 15 2.33 -5.87 -20.27
C LYS A 15 2.04 -6.92 -19.19
N TYR A 16 1.23 -6.60 -18.18
CA TYR A 16 1.08 -7.39 -16.95
C TYR A 16 -0.32 -7.92 -16.73
N ILE A 17 -1.33 -7.15 -17.16
CA ILE A 17 -2.74 -7.40 -16.82
C ILE A 17 -3.23 -8.79 -17.23
N ALA A 18 -2.74 -9.35 -18.34
CA ALA A 18 -3.09 -10.70 -18.75
C ALA A 18 -2.61 -11.73 -17.71
N GLN A 19 -1.35 -11.63 -17.25
CA GLN A 19 -0.80 -12.53 -16.24
C GLN A 19 -1.51 -12.36 -14.88
N ALA A 20 -1.87 -11.12 -14.51
CA ALA A 20 -2.65 -10.86 -13.30
C ALA A 20 -4.01 -11.59 -13.36
N ILE A 21 -4.76 -11.44 -14.45
CA ILE A 21 -6.06 -12.11 -14.65
C ILE A 21 -5.91 -13.63 -14.65
N GLU A 22 -4.93 -14.18 -15.37
CA GLU A 22 -4.68 -15.63 -15.43
C GLU A 22 -4.32 -16.20 -14.06
N SER A 23 -3.58 -15.45 -13.25
CA SER A 23 -3.23 -15.85 -11.88
C SER A 23 -4.45 -15.97 -10.95
N VAL A 24 -5.51 -15.21 -11.22
CA VAL A 24 -6.80 -15.35 -10.54
C VAL A 24 -7.58 -16.56 -11.11
N LEU A 25 -7.61 -16.70 -12.43
CA LEU A 25 -8.37 -17.78 -13.08
C LEU A 25 -7.82 -19.18 -12.78
N MET A 26 -6.53 -19.31 -12.46
CA MET A 26 -5.91 -20.58 -12.05
C MET A 26 -6.30 -21.03 -10.65
N GLN A 27 -6.98 -20.20 -9.84
CA GLN A 27 -7.29 -20.54 -8.45
C GLN A 27 -8.22 -21.75 -8.33
N LYS A 28 -7.82 -22.68 -7.47
CA LYS A 28 -8.57 -23.93 -7.16
C LYS A 28 -9.28 -23.75 -5.83
N THR A 29 -10.58 -23.58 -5.87
CA THR A 29 -11.42 -23.37 -4.68
C THR A 29 -12.57 -24.36 -4.64
N ASN A 30 -13.10 -24.64 -3.45
CA ASN A 30 -14.35 -25.36 -3.23
C ASN A 30 -15.54 -24.41 -3.04
N PHE A 31 -15.37 -23.15 -3.42
CA PHE A 31 -16.38 -22.09 -3.37
C PHE A 31 -16.31 -21.21 -4.64
N ASP A 32 -17.39 -20.50 -4.90
CA ASP A 32 -17.45 -19.56 -6.02
C ASP A 32 -16.71 -18.28 -5.70
N TYR A 33 -16.02 -17.73 -6.71
CA TYR A 33 -15.39 -16.43 -6.67
C TYR A 33 -15.62 -15.64 -7.96
N GLU A 34 -15.56 -14.32 -7.86
CA GLU A 34 -15.60 -13.38 -8.97
C GLU A 34 -14.32 -12.54 -9.03
N LEU A 35 -13.97 -12.04 -10.20
CA LEU A 35 -12.93 -11.04 -10.42
C LEU A 35 -13.58 -9.73 -10.86
N VAL A 36 -13.49 -8.70 -10.03
CA VAL A 36 -13.98 -7.35 -10.32
C VAL A 36 -12.78 -6.47 -10.65
N ILE A 37 -12.73 -5.95 -11.89
CA ILE A 37 -11.62 -5.15 -12.40
C ILE A 37 -12.05 -3.70 -12.59
N GLY A 38 -11.41 -2.76 -11.88
CA GLY A 38 -11.54 -1.32 -12.10
C GLY A 38 -10.46 -0.83 -13.07
N GLU A 39 -10.81 -0.58 -14.30
CA GLU A 39 -9.94 -0.05 -15.35
C GLU A 39 -10.05 1.47 -15.38
N ASP A 40 -8.94 2.17 -15.09
CA ASP A 40 -8.96 3.61 -14.80
C ASP A 40 -8.63 4.50 -16.01
N CYS A 41 -9.30 4.21 -17.16
CA CYS A 41 -9.12 4.94 -18.40
C CYS A 41 -7.68 4.89 -18.94
N SER A 42 -7.14 3.68 -19.07
CA SER A 42 -5.79 3.44 -19.60
C SER A 42 -5.63 3.98 -21.03
N THR A 43 -4.44 4.50 -21.31
CA THR A 43 -4.04 5.03 -22.63
C THR A 43 -3.33 3.99 -23.50
N ASP A 44 -2.97 2.85 -22.92
CA ASP A 44 -2.35 1.69 -23.58
C ASP A 44 -3.41 0.61 -23.91
N LYS A 45 -2.97 -0.62 -24.20
CA LYS A 45 -3.85 -1.74 -24.55
C LYS A 45 -4.50 -2.46 -23.36
N THR A 46 -4.34 -1.96 -22.13
CA THR A 46 -4.87 -2.59 -20.90
C THR A 46 -6.36 -2.87 -21.02
N LYS A 47 -7.15 -1.86 -21.42
CA LYS A 47 -8.60 -1.98 -21.61
C LYS A 47 -8.98 -3.09 -22.60
N GLN A 48 -8.29 -3.16 -23.76
CA GLN A 48 -8.59 -4.15 -24.80
C GLN A 48 -8.34 -5.59 -24.28
N VAL A 49 -7.27 -5.78 -23.51
CA VAL A 49 -6.96 -7.07 -22.90
C VAL A 49 -8.07 -7.47 -21.91
N ILE A 50 -8.48 -6.56 -21.03
CA ILE A 50 -9.55 -6.82 -20.05
C ILE A 50 -10.86 -7.21 -20.72
N ILE A 51 -11.29 -6.47 -21.74
CA ILE A 51 -12.52 -6.76 -22.49
C ILE A 51 -12.45 -8.16 -23.14
N LYS A 52 -11.29 -8.55 -23.69
CA LYS A 52 -11.11 -9.89 -24.26
C LYS A 52 -11.31 -10.98 -23.20
N TYR A 53 -10.74 -10.82 -22.00
CA TYR A 53 -10.92 -11.78 -20.91
C TYR A 53 -12.34 -11.77 -20.38
N GLN A 54 -12.96 -10.62 -20.19
CA GLN A 54 -14.36 -10.55 -19.75
C GLN A 54 -15.30 -11.27 -20.72
N ASN A 55 -15.15 -11.06 -22.05
CA ASN A 55 -15.99 -11.73 -23.04
C ASN A 55 -15.81 -13.25 -23.02
N ARG A 56 -14.64 -13.75 -22.63
CA ARG A 56 -14.37 -15.20 -22.53
C ARG A 56 -14.87 -15.82 -21.21
N TYR A 57 -14.97 -15.02 -20.15
CA TYR A 57 -15.29 -15.48 -18.78
C TYR A 57 -16.38 -14.61 -18.15
N LEU A 58 -17.54 -14.47 -18.87
CA LEU A 58 -18.66 -13.59 -18.49
C LEU A 58 -19.19 -13.85 -17.08
N ASP A 59 -19.18 -15.11 -16.64
CA ASP A 59 -19.69 -15.49 -15.32
C ASP A 59 -18.70 -15.22 -14.19
N LYS A 60 -17.43 -14.96 -14.51
CA LYS A 60 -16.36 -14.77 -13.52
C LYS A 60 -15.78 -13.38 -13.48
N ILE A 61 -15.74 -12.65 -14.61
CA ILE A 61 -15.06 -11.36 -14.72
C ILE A 61 -16.08 -10.27 -14.93
N LYS A 62 -16.02 -9.26 -14.05
CA LYS A 62 -16.80 -8.02 -14.17
C LYS A 62 -15.83 -6.85 -14.30
N ALA A 63 -15.77 -6.23 -15.45
CA ALA A 63 -14.96 -5.03 -15.66
C ALA A 63 -15.79 -3.74 -15.54
N ILE A 64 -15.23 -2.78 -14.82
CA ILE A 64 -15.71 -1.42 -14.68
C ILE A 64 -14.74 -0.53 -15.45
N ILE A 65 -15.17 -0.06 -16.61
CA ILE A 65 -14.34 0.75 -17.50
C ILE A 65 -14.66 2.22 -17.26
N ASN A 66 -13.72 2.95 -16.65
CA ASN A 66 -13.90 4.37 -16.40
C ASN A 66 -13.80 5.21 -17.68
N LYS A 67 -14.63 6.25 -17.79
CA LYS A 67 -14.60 7.19 -18.93
C LYS A 67 -13.49 8.23 -18.82
N LYS A 68 -12.94 8.42 -17.63
CA LYS A 68 -11.81 9.30 -17.31
C LYS A 68 -10.97 8.67 -16.20
N ASN A 69 -9.71 9.03 -16.13
CA ASN A 69 -8.85 8.60 -15.01
C ASN A 69 -9.35 9.24 -13.69
N LEU A 70 -9.74 8.41 -12.76
CA LEU A 70 -10.22 8.81 -11.42
C LEU A 70 -9.10 8.92 -10.41
N GLY A 71 -8.00 8.22 -10.66
CA GLY A 71 -6.91 8.01 -9.71
C GLY A 71 -7.12 6.76 -8.84
N MET A 72 -6.03 6.31 -8.22
CA MET A 72 -5.95 5.02 -7.53
C MET A 72 -7.05 4.82 -6.48
N VAL A 73 -7.21 5.76 -5.54
CA VAL A 73 -8.15 5.59 -4.41
C VAL A 73 -9.62 5.64 -4.85
N PRO A 74 -10.08 6.60 -5.66
CA PRO A 74 -11.44 6.59 -6.18
C PRO A 74 -11.75 5.34 -7.03
N ASN A 75 -10.83 4.90 -7.90
CA ASN A 75 -10.99 3.68 -8.68
C ASN A 75 -11.08 2.44 -7.77
N PHE A 76 -10.23 2.35 -6.74
CA PHE A 76 -10.29 1.28 -5.74
C PHE A 76 -11.64 1.24 -5.02
N ILE A 77 -12.13 2.38 -4.53
CA ILE A 77 -13.41 2.47 -3.81
C ILE A 77 -14.58 2.05 -4.72
N GLN A 78 -14.58 2.48 -5.97
CA GLN A 78 -15.61 2.10 -6.94
C GLN A 78 -15.59 0.59 -7.21
N THR A 79 -14.41 0.01 -7.42
CA THR A 79 -14.22 -1.42 -7.66
C THR A 79 -14.62 -2.25 -6.45
N LEU A 80 -14.19 -1.85 -5.25
CA LEU A 80 -14.55 -2.48 -3.99
C LEU A 80 -16.05 -2.51 -3.73
N ARG A 81 -16.76 -1.41 -4.06
CA ARG A 81 -18.22 -1.34 -3.93
C ARG A 81 -18.96 -2.30 -4.85
N ALA A 82 -18.36 -2.62 -5.99
CA ALA A 82 -18.93 -3.57 -6.96
C ALA A 82 -18.66 -5.04 -6.59
N CYS A 83 -17.77 -5.28 -5.62
CA CYS A 83 -17.50 -6.60 -5.06
C CYS A 83 -18.67 -7.06 -4.17
N SER A 84 -19.18 -8.25 -4.43
CA SER A 84 -20.35 -8.82 -3.72
C SER A 84 -19.98 -9.93 -2.72
N GLY A 85 -18.75 -10.45 -2.77
CA GLY A 85 -18.27 -11.55 -1.94
C GLY A 85 -18.23 -11.28 -0.45
N GLN A 86 -18.33 -12.32 0.35
CA GLN A 86 -18.16 -12.26 1.80
C GLN A 86 -16.72 -11.88 2.19
N TYR A 87 -15.76 -12.33 1.41
CA TYR A 87 -14.33 -12.01 1.51
C TYR A 87 -13.90 -11.20 0.30
N ILE A 88 -12.95 -10.31 0.52
CA ILE A 88 -12.30 -9.55 -0.54
C ILE A 88 -10.82 -9.96 -0.59
N ALA A 89 -10.33 -10.32 -1.77
CA ALA A 89 -8.93 -10.51 -2.05
C ALA A 89 -8.44 -9.35 -2.92
N LEU A 90 -7.28 -8.78 -2.61
CA LEU A 90 -6.71 -7.70 -3.42
C LEU A 90 -5.64 -8.22 -4.38
N LEU A 91 -5.63 -7.64 -5.57
CA LEU A 91 -4.58 -7.85 -6.57
C LEU A 91 -4.54 -6.65 -7.52
N GLU A 92 -3.40 -5.98 -7.62
CA GLU A 92 -3.19 -4.95 -8.63
C GLU A 92 -2.91 -5.57 -10.00
N GLY A 93 -3.22 -4.83 -11.09
CA GLY A 93 -3.08 -5.32 -12.47
C GLY A 93 -1.63 -5.52 -12.94
N ASP A 94 -0.63 -5.14 -12.15
CA ASP A 94 0.80 -5.36 -12.40
C ASP A 94 1.42 -6.47 -11.54
N ASP A 95 0.68 -7.01 -10.55
CA ASP A 95 1.10 -8.13 -9.71
C ASP A 95 0.47 -9.45 -10.15
N TYR A 96 0.89 -10.58 -9.57
CA TYR A 96 0.27 -11.87 -9.86
C TYR A 96 0.49 -12.89 -8.75
N TRP A 97 -0.46 -13.82 -8.60
CA TRP A 97 -0.35 -14.94 -7.68
C TRP A 97 0.37 -16.14 -8.33
N THR A 98 1.06 -16.91 -7.50
CA THR A 98 1.82 -18.08 -7.94
C THR A 98 1.28 -19.40 -7.37
N ASP A 99 0.55 -19.36 -6.25
CA ASP A 99 -0.07 -20.55 -5.64
C ASP A 99 -1.53 -20.67 -6.07
N PRO A 100 -1.93 -21.76 -6.76
CA PRO A 100 -3.31 -21.99 -7.15
C PRO A 100 -4.26 -22.24 -5.96
N ASN A 101 -3.76 -22.45 -4.76
CA ASN A 101 -4.56 -22.68 -3.55
C ASN A 101 -4.61 -21.44 -2.63
N LYS A 102 -4.05 -20.32 -3.06
CA LYS A 102 -3.94 -19.10 -2.23
C LYS A 102 -5.28 -18.64 -1.67
N LEU A 103 -6.29 -18.51 -2.51
CA LEU A 103 -7.64 -18.11 -2.05
C LEU A 103 -8.23 -19.08 -1.05
N ARG A 104 -8.14 -20.38 -1.33
CA ARG A 104 -8.64 -21.42 -0.45
C ARG A 104 -7.95 -21.38 0.92
N LYS A 105 -6.61 -21.37 0.95
CA LYS A 105 -5.84 -21.35 2.20
C LYS A 105 -6.23 -20.16 3.09
N GLN A 106 -6.31 -18.97 2.53
CA GLN A 106 -6.61 -17.77 3.32
C GLN A 106 -8.07 -17.70 3.77
N VAL A 107 -9.01 -18.12 2.92
CA VAL A 107 -10.44 -18.14 3.28
C VAL A 107 -10.71 -19.21 4.33
N ASP A 108 -10.20 -20.43 4.16
CA ASP A 108 -10.37 -21.53 5.13
C ASP A 108 -9.80 -21.10 6.50
N PHE A 109 -8.64 -20.44 6.52
CA PHE A 109 -8.10 -19.90 7.75
C PHE A 109 -9.05 -18.89 8.40
N LEU A 110 -9.52 -17.90 7.65
CA LEU A 110 -10.43 -16.89 8.19
C LEU A 110 -11.75 -17.52 8.65
N GLU A 111 -12.27 -18.54 7.99
CA GLU A 111 -13.51 -19.22 8.41
C GLU A 111 -13.36 -19.94 9.73
N ASN A 112 -12.24 -20.61 9.92
CA ASN A 112 -11.95 -21.36 11.14
C ASN A 112 -11.49 -20.48 12.31
N ASN A 113 -11.14 -19.21 12.06
CA ASN A 113 -10.59 -18.29 13.08
C ASN A 113 -11.35 -16.97 13.07
N GLN A 114 -12.46 -16.90 13.84
CA GLN A 114 -13.38 -15.77 13.82
C GLN A 114 -12.83 -14.47 14.44
N ASP A 115 -11.78 -14.56 15.24
CA ASP A 115 -11.04 -13.43 15.83
C ASP A 115 -10.06 -12.77 14.86
N TYR A 116 -9.92 -13.33 13.64
CA TYR A 116 -9.15 -12.72 12.55
C TYR A 116 -10.07 -12.06 11.53
N SER A 117 -9.72 -10.85 11.12
CA SER A 117 -10.47 -10.07 10.14
C SER A 117 -9.78 -10.02 8.77
N ILE A 118 -8.48 -10.25 8.74
CA ILE A 118 -7.62 -10.15 7.57
C ILE A 118 -6.48 -11.17 7.64
N SER A 119 -6.01 -11.60 6.48
CA SER A 119 -4.80 -12.40 6.33
C SER A 119 -3.94 -11.87 5.18
N SER A 120 -2.63 -12.10 5.28
CA SER A 120 -1.64 -11.82 4.24
C SER A 120 -0.70 -13.00 4.06
N HIS A 121 0.14 -12.97 3.04
CA HIS A 121 1.17 -13.97 2.81
C HIS A 121 2.47 -13.34 2.32
N ASN A 122 3.56 -14.11 2.35
CA ASN A 122 4.83 -13.70 1.79
C ASN A 122 4.76 -13.60 0.26
N VAL A 123 5.52 -12.70 -0.32
CA VAL A 123 5.62 -12.51 -1.75
C VAL A 123 7.07 -12.41 -2.20
N TYR A 124 7.34 -12.79 -3.44
CA TYR A 124 8.56 -12.37 -4.10
C TYR A 124 8.44 -10.90 -4.54
N VAL A 125 9.47 -10.12 -4.28
CA VAL A 125 9.62 -8.76 -4.82
C VAL A 125 10.43 -8.86 -6.11
N MET A 126 9.81 -8.49 -7.22
CA MET A 126 10.45 -8.47 -8.54
C MET A 126 10.64 -7.04 -8.99
N GLN A 127 11.89 -6.63 -9.14
CA GLN A 127 12.23 -5.32 -9.69
C GLN A 127 12.26 -5.41 -11.24
N GLU A 128 11.41 -4.62 -11.89
CA GLU A 128 11.34 -4.58 -13.36
C GLU A 128 12.68 -4.14 -13.96
N GLY A 129 13.14 -4.86 -14.97
CA GLY A 129 14.42 -4.58 -15.65
C GLY A 129 15.67 -4.99 -14.84
N SER A 130 15.52 -5.55 -13.65
CA SER A 130 16.62 -6.10 -12.89
C SER A 130 17.02 -7.48 -13.43
N LYS A 131 18.33 -7.73 -13.50
CA LYS A 131 18.88 -9.08 -13.76
C LYS A 131 18.97 -9.93 -12.49
N ASN A 132 18.67 -9.35 -11.33
CA ASN A 132 18.71 -10.06 -10.05
C ASN A 132 17.50 -10.99 -9.93
N GLN A 133 17.72 -12.12 -9.25
CA GLN A 133 16.61 -13.02 -8.87
C GLN A 133 15.63 -12.28 -7.95
N PRO A 134 14.33 -12.57 -8.03
CA PRO A 134 13.36 -12.03 -7.10
C PRO A 134 13.78 -12.35 -5.66
N SER A 135 13.63 -11.39 -4.75
CA SER A 135 13.85 -11.57 -3.32
C SER A 135 12.52 -11.72 -2.60
N GLU A 136 12.51 -12.48 -1.50
CA GLU A 136 11.33 -12.50 -0.65
C GLU A 136 11.10 -11.11 -0.02
N TRP A 137 9.84 -10.80 0.25
CA TRP A 137 9.47 -9.61 0.99
C TRP A 137 10.04 -9.69 2.41
N LEU A 138 11.28 -9.21 2.56
CA LEU A 138 11.97 -9.12 3.85
C LEU A 138 11.57 -7.85 4.62
N GLY A 139 10.40 -7.29 4.33
CA GLY A 139 9.86 -6.21 5.13
C GLY A 139 9.90 -6.60 6.61
N ARG A 140 10.08 -5.62 7.50
CA ARG A 140 10.16 -5.66 8.97
C ARG A 140 9.68 -6.98 9.57
N LYS A 141 10.35 -7.52 10.59
CA LYS A 141 10.03 -8.79 11.27
C LYS A 141 8.54 -9.10 11.19
N HIS A 142 8.13 -9.91 10.21
CA HIS A 142 6.75 -10.30 10.06
C HIS A 142 6.36 -11.14 11.26
N LYS A 143 5.46 -10.62 12.06
CA LYS A 143 4.80 -11.42 13.07
C LYS A 143 3.78 -12.29 12.36
N GLU A 144 3.67 -13.54 12.76
CA GLU A 144 2.59 -14.42 12.30
C GLU A 144 1.22 -13.83 12.64
N ILE A 145 1.11 -13.17 13.78
CA ILE A 145 -0.10 -12.51 14.27
C ILE A 145 0.21 -11.03 14.50
N SER A 146 -0.57 -10.15 13.87
CA SER A 146 -0.51 -8.71 14.11
C SER A 146 -1.85 -8.18 14.62
N THR A 147 -1.78 -7.29 15.60
CA THR A 147 -2.93 -6.55 16.16
C THR A 147 -3.06 -5.17 15.50
N LEU A 148 -4.10 -4.43 15.85
CA LEU A 148 -4.24 -3.03 15.44
C LEU A 148 -3.03 -2.20 15.89
N GLU A 149 -2.58 -2.43 17.11
CA GLU A 149 -1.43 -1.73 17.69
C GLU A 149 -0.15 -1.99 16.86
N ASP A 150 0.08 -3.25 16.47
CA ASP A 150 1.22 -3.59 15.62
C ASP A 150 1.16 -2.86 14.26
N ILE A 151 -0.02 -2.83 13.63
CA ILE A 151 -0.20 -2.18 12.31
C ILE A 151 -0.07 -0.65 12.42
N LEU A 152 -0.51 -0.05 13.51
CA LEU A 152 -0.31 1.39 13.75
C LEU A 152 1.15 1.73 14.01
N GLU A 153 1.83 0.91 14.82
CA GLU A 153 3.22 1.16 15.22
C GLU A 153 4.22 0.89 14.11
N TYR A 154 4.06 -0.24 13.40
CA TYR A 154 5.05 -0.71 12.42
C TYR A 154 4.65 -0.49 10.96
N GLY A 155 3.43 -0.05 10.69
CA GLY A 155 2.91 0.15 9.34
C GLY A 155 2.29 -1.13 8.75
N SER A 156 2.22 -1.20 7.42
CA SER A 156 1.58 -2.32 6.72
C SER A 156 2.18 -3.67 7.10
N GLY A 157 1.31 -4.66 7.40
CA GLY A 157 1.67 -6.04 7.75
C GLY A 157 1.78 -6.99 6.55
N GLY A 158 1.61 -6.51 5.30
CA GLY A 158 1.73 -7.32 4.09
C GLY A 158 1.58 -6.52 2.81
N ALA A 159 2.09 -7.05 1.70
CA ALA A 159 1.92 -6.47 0.37
C ALA A 159 0.43 -6.49 -0.02
N THR A 160 -0.05 -5.46 -0.75
CA THR A 160 -1.46 -5.33 -1.14
C THR A 160 -1.97 -6.58 -1.86
N CYS A 161 -1.21 -7.11 -2.83
CA CYS A 161 -1.58 -8.32 -3.57
C CYS A 161 -1.67 -9.60 -2.73
N SER A 162 -1.22 -9.57 -1.47
CA SER A 162 -1.30 -10.72 -0.55
C SER A 162 -2.57 -10.74 0.31
N LEU A 163 -3.30 -9.63 0.39
CA LEU A 163 -4.36 -9.42 1.36
C LEU A 163 -5.65 -10.16 0.99
N VAL A 164 -6.23 -10.86 1.99
CA VAL A 164 -7.63 -11.32 1.98
C VAL A 164 -8.28 -10.91 3.29
N PHE A 165 -9.46 -10.33 3.24
CA PHE A 165 -10.14 -9.84 4.44
C PHE A 165 -11.66 -10.03 4.39
N ARG A 166 -12.29 -10.01 5.54
CA ARG A 166 -13.75 -10.03 5.67
C ARG A 166 -14.31 -8.71 5.16
N ARG A 167 -15.19 -8.74 4.17
CA ARG A 167 -15.84 -7.52 3.63
C ARG A 167 -16.52 -6.69 4.72
N LYS A 168 -17.14 -7.32 5.71
CA LYS A 168 -17.80 -6.64 6.84
C LYS A 168 -16.84 -5.82 7.72
N SER A 169 -15.54 -6.07 7.66
CA SER A 169 -14.54 -5.35 8.46
C SER A 169 -14.31 -3.91 7.97
N ILE A 170 -14.63 -3.63 6.71
CA ILE A 170 -14.38 -2.33 6.11
C ILE A 170 -15.61 -1.65 5.51
N ILE A 171 -16.70 -2.38 5.29
CA ILE A 171 -17.92 -1.82 4.71
C ILE A 171 -18.97 -1.61 5.82
N PRO A 172 -19.51 -0.39 5.95
CA PRO A 172 -19.30 0.81 5.14
C PRO A 172 -17.93 1.48 5.40
N LEU A 173 -17.28 1.98 4.34
CA LEU A 173 -16.05 2.74 4.47
C LEU A 173 -16.32 4.07 5.21
N PRO A 174 -15.46 4.48 6.14
CA PRO A 174 -15.58 5.79 6.81
C PRO A 174 -15.35 6.92 5.81
N LYS A 175 -15.94 8.10 6.06
CA LYS A 175 -15.85 9.26 5.15
C LYS A 175 -14.42 9.68 4.85
N TRP A 176 -13.53 9.61 5.83
CA TRP A 176 -12.13 9.99 5.66
C TRP A 176 -11.37 9.08 4.67
N PHE A 177 -11.83 7.84 4.45
CA PHE A 177 -11.18 6.92 3.48
C PHE A 177 -11.18 7.49 2.05
N TYR A 178 -12.16 8.33 1.71
CA TYR A 178 -12.28 8.97 0.39
C TYR A 178 -11.28 10.10 0.15
N THR A 179 -10.63 10.59 1.18
CA THR A 179 -9.65 11.69 1.12
C THR A 179 -8.21 11.23 1.22
N LEU A 180 -7.99 9.92 1.29
CA LEU A 180 -6.67 9.33 1.46
C LEU A 180 -5.83 9.47 0.19
N PRO A 181 -4.52 9.65 0.34
CA PRO A 181 -3.57 9.59 -0.78
C PRO A 181 -3.24 8.16 -1.22
N SER A 182 -3.36 7.17 -0.31
CA SER A 182 -3.20 5.73 -0.55
C SER A 182 -4.11 4.95 0.39
N GLY A 183 -4.50 3.73 0.00
CA GLY A 183 -5.50 2.95 0.73
C GLY A 183 -4.97 1.72 1.46
N ASP A 184 -3.77 1.27 1.19
CA ASP A 184 -3.21 -0.01 1.65
C ASP A 184 -3.03 -0.11 3.16
N TRP A 185 -2.27 0.82 3.78
CA TRP A 185 -2.14 0.87 5.25
C TRP A 185 -3.45 1.19 5.96
N PRO A 186 -4.22 2.22 5.55
CA PRO A 186 -5.54 2.49 6.13
C PRO A 186 -6.53 1.33 6.06
N LEU A 187 -6.50 0.55 4.99
CA LEU A 187 -7.33 -0.65 4.87
C LEU A 187 -6.99 -1.69 5.94
N GLN A 188 -5.69 -1.95 6.14
CA GLN A 188 -5.23 -2.90 7.16
C GLN A 188 -5.57 -2.41 8.57
N VAL A 189 -5.48 -1.10 8.84
CA VAL A 189 -5.93 -0.49 10.11
C VAL A 189 -7.42 -0.70 10.32
N LEU A 190 -8.27 -0.47 9.31
CA LEU A 190 -9.70 -0.74 9.40
C LEU A 190 -10.00 -2.21 9.68
N CYS A 191 -9.33 -3.12 8.96
CA CYS A 191 -9.49 -4.55 9.18
C CYS A 191 -9.08 -4.94 10.60
N THR A 192 -7.88 -4.56 11.03
CA THR A 192 -7.33 -4.94 12.34
C THR A 192 -8.06 -4.27 13.51
N SER A 193 -8.79 -3.18 13.27
CA SER A 193 -9.73 -2.63 14.27
C SER A 193 -10.93 -3.53 14.57
N LYS A 194 -11.16 -4.59 13.77
CA LYS A 194 -12.27 -5.55 13.88
C LYS A 194 -11.82 -6.97 14.20
N GLY A 195 -10.52 -7.23 14.23
CA GLY A 195 -9.94 -8.52 14.52
C GLY A 195 -8.45 -8.55 14.16
N LYS A 196 -7.77 -9.63 14.45
CA LYS A 196 -6.33 -9.78 14.19
C LYS A 196 -6.04 -9.98 12.71
N MET A 197 -4.78 -9.81 12.33
CA MET A 197 -4.21 -10.17 11.04
C MET A 197 -3.33 -11.40 11.18
N HIS A 198 -3.47 -12.37 10.29
CA HIS A 198 -2.59 -13.52 10.16
C HIS A 198 -1.66 -13.37 8.96
N TYR A 199 -0.40 -13.74 9.13
CA TYR A 199 0.59 -13.77 8.06
C TYR A 199 1.05 -15.20 7.78
N PHE A 200 0.85 -15.65 6.54
CA PHE A 200 1.41 -16.90 6.03
C PHE A 200 2.85 -16.67 5.56
N SER A 201 3.80 -17.45 6.04
CA SER A 201 5.21 -17.36 5.61
C SER A 201 5.44 -17.87 4.18
N GLU A 202 4.51 -18.63 3.64
CA GLU A 202 4.56 -19.16 2.28
C GLU A 202 4.49 -18.05 1.24
N VAL A 203 5.36 -18.13 0.23
CA VAL A 203 5.32 -17.24 -0.92
C VAL A 203 4.21 -17.69 -1.86
N MET A 204 3.14 -16.88 -1.98
CA MET A 204 1.99 -17.19 -2.83
C MET A 204 1.74 -16.16 -3.93
N GLY A 205 2.66 -15.22 -4.15
CA GLY A 205 2.54 -14.20 -5.19
C GLY A 205 3.83 -13.45 -5.46
N VAL A 206 3.78 -12.59 -6.44
CA VAL A 206 4.86 -11.69 -6.85
C VAL A 206 4.34 -10.26 -6.83
N TYR A 207 5.05 -9.42 -6.09
CA TYR A 207 4.88 -7.98 -6.06
C TYR A 207 5.91 -7.32 -6.98
N ARG A 208 5.46 -6.60 -8.00
CA ARG A 208 6.35 -5.90 -8.92
C ARG A 208 6.66 -4.50 -8.43
N THR A 209 7.95 -4.20 -8.38
CA THR A 209 8.44 -2.84 -8.15
C THR A 209 9.05 -2.31 -9.46
N LYS A 210 8.73 -1.07 -9.80
CA LYS A 210 9.31 -0.42 -10.98
C LYS A 210 10.66 0.19 -10.62
N HIS A 211 11.58 0.24 -11.58
CA HIS A 211 12.85 0.96 -11.39
C HIS A 211 12.60 2.43 -11.12
N SER A 212 13.33 3.01 -10.16
CA SER A 212 13.17 4.37 -9.64
C SER A 212 13.26 5.50 -10.69
N ASN A 213 13.83 5.26 -11.85
CA ASN A 213 14.06 6.30 -12.85
C ASN A 213 12.90 6.52 -13.85
N ASN A 214 11.89 5.62 -13.91
CA ASN A 214 10.76 5.76 -14.84
C ASN A 214 9.38 5.52 -14.21
N SER A 215 9.28 5.23 -12.92
CA SER A 215 8.02 5.00 -12.24
C SER A 215 7.78 6.05 -11.17
N LEU A 216 7.36 7.21 -11.61
CA LEU A 216 6.63 8.09 -10.72
C LEU A 216 5.41 7.32 -10.22
N SER A 217 5.28 7.15 -8.90
CA SER A 217 4.04 6.63 -8.34
C SER A 217 2.87 7.45 -8.91
N THR A 218 1.69 6.85 -9.06
CA THR A 218 0.52 7.56 -9.57
C THR A 218 0.29 8.87 -8.82
N ALA A 219 0.54 8.88 -7.49
CA ALA A 219 0.44 10.08 -6.66
C ALA A 219 1.45 11.17 -7.07
N ILE A 220 2.70 10.82 -7.35
CA ILE A 220 3.73 11.78 -7.81
C ILE A 220 3.37 12.33 -9.19
N ARG A 221 2.90 11.48 -10.11
CA ARG A 221 2.47 11.94 -11.43
C ARG A 221 1.30 12.93 -11.34
N GLN A 222 0.28 12.62 -10.55
CA GLN A 222 -0.86 13.51 -10.35
C GLN A 222 -0.45 14.82 -9.68
N ALA A 223 0.50 14.79 -8.76
CA ALA A 223 1.04 15.99 -8.13
C ALA A 223 1.79 16.86 -9.16
N LEU A 224 2.62 16.25 -10.03
CA LEU A 224 3.30 16.98 -11.11
C LEU A 224 2.32 17.62 -12.10
N GLU A 225 1.26 16.89 -12.49
CA GLU A 225 0.21 17.41 -13.38
C GLU A 225 -0.52 18.62 -12.77
N LYS A 226 -0.61 18.69 -11.45
CA LYS A 226 -1.20 19.82 -10.70
C LYS A 226 -0.20 20.90 -10.33
N GLY A 227 1.09 20.76 -10.69
CA GLY A 227 2.14 21.68 -10.28
C GLY A 227 2.48 21.64 -8.78
N GLU A 228 2.14 20.55 -8.10
CA GLU A 228 2.40 20.37 -6.68
C GLU A 228 3.85 19.91 -6.43
N GLU A 229 4.40 20.25 -5.25
CA GLU A 229 5.71 19.79 -4.83
C GLU A 229 5.74 18.28 -4.60
N THR A 230 6.64 17.57 -5.29
CA THR A 230 6.74 16.10 -5.22
C THR A 230 7.81 15.59 -4.26
N ILE A 231 8.74 16.46 -3.82
CA ILE A 231 9.78 16.10 -2.86
C ILE A 231 9.14 15.61 -1.56
N GLY A 232 9.46 14.39 -1.17
CA GLY A 232 8.96 13.77 0.06
C GLY A 232 7.46 13.45 0.05
N LEU A 233 6.79 13.48 -1.10
CA LEU A 233 5.34 13.28 -1.18
C LEU A 233 4.84 11.99 -0.49
N PRO A 234 5.50 10.82 -0.60
CA PRO A 234 5.08 9.62 0.13
C PRO A 234 5.05 9.82 1.65
N TYR A 235 6.07 10.49 2.18
CA TYR A 235 6.18 10.71 3.63
C TYR A 235 5.24 11.82 4.13
N LYS A 236 5.01 12.86 3.32
CA LYS A 236 3.95 13.86 3.59
C LYS A 236 2.57 13.21 3.64
N ASN A 237 2.33 12.26 2.75
CA ASN A 237 1.10 11.49 2.72
C ASN A 237 0.97 10.60 3.97
N THR A 238 2.07 10.00 4.44
CA THR A 238 2.09 9.26 5.72
C THR A 238 1.69 10.15 6.88
N LEU A 239 2.23 11.37 6.98
CA LEU A 239 1.86 12.32 8.04
C LEU A 239 0.37 12.69 8.00
N LYS A 240 -0.20 12.92 6.80
CA LYS A 240 -1.64 13.16 6.64
C LYS A 240 -2.49 11.97 7.12
N VAL A 241 -2.06 10.75 6.83
CA VAL A 241 -2.75 9.54 7.29
C VAL A 241 -2.68 9.39 8.80
N ILE A 242 -1.55 9.73 9.43
CA ILE A 242 -1.38 9.75 10.89
C ILE A 242 -2.37 10.70 11.54
N ASP A 243 -2.50 11.94 11.03
CA ASP A 243 -3.48 12.93 11.54
C ASP A 243 -4.92 12.40 11.45
N ILE A 244 -5.25 11.72 10.34
CA ILE A 244 -6.58 11.10 10.17
C ILE A 244 -6.82 9.99 11.20
N PHE A 245 -5.81 9.14 11.46
CA PHE A 245 -5.94 8.09 12.46
C PHE A 245 -6.05 8.63 13.87
N ASP A 246 -5.26 9.64 14.23
CA ASP A 246 -5.37 10.30 15.54
C ASP A 246 -6.78 10.84 15.77
N GLN A 247 -7.33 11.54 14.80
CA GLN A 247 -8.71 12.03 14.88
C GLN A 247 -9.73 10.90 14.94
N HIS A 248 -9.59 9.87 14.09
CA HIS A 248 -10.51 8.73 14.03
C HIS A 248 -10.55 7.95 15.35
N PHE A 249 -9.40 7.72 15.95
CA PHE A 249 -9.26 7.00 17.22
C PHE A 249 -9.28 7.92 18.44
N LYS A 250 -9.64 9.19 18.28
CA LYS A 250 -9.70 10.19 19.37
C LYS A 250 -8.40 10.22 20.19
N TYR A 251 -7.28 10.24 19.50
CA TYR A 251 -5.91 10.30 20.05
C TYR A 251 -5.51 9.13 20.97
N ARG A 252 -6.29 8.04 20.98
CA ARG A 252 -6.01 6.87 21.82
C ARG A 252 -4.67 6.20 21.50
N TYR A 253 -4.28 6.22 20.22
CA TYR A 253 -3.09 5.50 19.71
C TYR A 253 -1.97 6.44 19.27
N SER A 254 -2.01 7.73 19.58
CA SER A 254 -1.00 8.71 19.15
C SER A 254 0.42 8.31 19.50
N LYS A 255 0.60 7.66 20.66
CA LYS A 255 1.92 7.15 21.07
C LYS A 255 2.49 6.10 20.11
N LEU A 256 1.64 5.19 19.60
CA LEU A 256 2.07 4.15 18.64
C LEU A 256 2.38 4.74 17.26
N LEU A 257 1.61 5.74 16.84
CA LEU A 257 1.79 6.44 15.57
C LEU A 257 3.08 7.25 15.50
N LYS A 258 3.68 7.61 16.66
CA LYS A 258 4.97 8.33 16.71
C LYS A 258 6.11 7.65 15.96
N ASN A 259 6.12 6.33 15.93
CA ASN A 259 7.12 5.57 15.16
C ASN A 259 7.05 5.92 13.66
N GLN A 260 5.85 5.96 13.10
CA GLN A 260 5.63 6.28 11.70
C GLN A 260 5.90 7.76 11.42
N GLU A 261 5.57 8.65 12.36
CA GLU A 261 5.84 10.08 12.28
C GLU A 261 7.35 10.36 12.26
N ILE A 262 8.10 9.78 13.20
CA ILE A 262 9.58 9.88 13.27
C ILE A 262 10.21 9.38 11.96
N TYR A 263 9.73 8.24 11.44
CA TYR A 263 10.22 7.67 10.19
C TYR A 263 9.91 8.58 9.01
N ALA A 264 8.73 9.17 8.94
CA ALA A 264 8.35 10.12 7.89
C ALA A 264 9.24 11.38 7.93
N TYR A 265 9.43 11.99 9.10
CA TYR A 265 10.30 13.16 9.26
C TYR A 265 11.76 12.86 8.91
N TYR A 266 12.28 11.69 9.32
CA TYR A 266 13.63 11.26 8.98
C TYR A 266 13.84 11.21 7.45
N ASN A 267 12.93 10.57 6.73
CA ASN A 267 13.04 10.44 5.27
C ASN A 267 12.83 11.79 4.56
N LEU A 268 11.89 12.63 5.04
CA LEU A 268 11.72 13.99 4.53
C LEU A 268 13.01 14.82 4.65
N ALA A 269 13.68 14.76 5.80
CA ALA A 269 14.94 15.44 6.00
C ALA A 269 16.00 15.02 4.99
N HIS A 270 16.07 13.70 4.70
CA HIS A 270 17.01 13.15 3.71
C HIS A 270 16.67 13.56 2.27
N GLU A 271 15.41 13.48 1.86
CA GLU A 271 15.01 13.86 0.50
C GLU A 271 15.24 15.36 0.25
N TYR A 272 14.86 16.23 1.19
CA TYR A 272 15.11 17.66 1.05
C TYR A 272 16.61 18.00 1.03
N LYS A 273 17.44 17.31 1.83
CA LYS A 273 18.89 17.45 1.77
C LYS A 273 19.45 17.07 0.39
N GLN A 274 19.00 15.93 -0.18
CA GLN A 274 19.44 15.46 -1.51
C GLN A 274 19.08 16.48 -2.61
N ASN A 275 17.93 17.14 -2.46
CA ASN A 275 17.48 18.19 -3.37
C ASN A 275 18.04 19.59 -3.04
N LYS A 276 19.01 19.71 -2.10
CA LYS A 276 19.65 20.96 -1.66
C LYS A 276 18.70 21.99 -1.02
N GLU A 277 17.54 21.54 -0.58
CA GLU A 277 16.54 22.34 0.16
C GLU A 277 16.87 22.35 1.66
N PHE A 278 17.99 22.93 2.04
CA PHE A 278 18.60 22.79 3.37
C PHE A 278 17.72 23.33 4.51
N ILE A 279 16.92 24.36 4.28
CA ILE A 279 16.00 24.92 5.30
C ILE A 279 14.93 23.89 5.66
N LYS A 280 14.28 23.30 4.65
CA LYS A 280 13.27 22.26 4.86
C LYS A 280 13.89 20.99 5.44
N ALA A 281 15.07 20.57 4.95
CA ALA A 281 15.81 19.44 5.49
C ALA A 281 16.05 19.58 7.00
N ARG A 282 16.50 20.77 7.44
CA ARG A 282 16.70 21.10 8.86
C ARG A 282 15.40 21.03 9.65
N TYR A 283 14.33 21.63 9.13
CA TYR A 283 13.02 21.62 9.78
C TYR A 283 12.57 20.19 10.11
N TYR A 284 12.62 19.28 9.12
CA TYR A 284 12.20 17.89 9.32
C TYR A 284 13.19 17.10 10.19
N ALA A 285 14.50 17.36 10.08
CA ALA A 285 15.49 16.73 10.96
C ALA A 285 15.26 17.09 12.43
N LEU A 286 14.99 18.37 12.73
CA LEU A 286 14.69 18.83 14.09
C LEU A 286 13.39 18.22 14.62
N ASN A 287 12.32 18.14 13.81
CA ASN A 287 11.09 17.48 14.21
C ASN A 287 11.33 16.00 14.54
N SER A 288 12.05 15.26 13.70
CA SER A 288 12.40 13.86 14.00
C SER A 288 13.17 13.73 15.31
N LEU A 289 14.19 14.57 15.54
CA LEU A 289 14.99 14.57 16.77
C LEU A 289 14.15 14.91 18.00
N LYS A 290 13.26 15.90 17.91
CA LYS A 290 12.36 16.29 19.00
C LYS A 290 11.50 15.13 19.47
N GLU A 291 10.91 14.39 18.53
CA GLU A 291 10.07 13.24 18.87
C GLU A 291 10.90 12.10 19.49
N ILE A 292 12.13 11.86 19.02
CA ILE A 292 13.03 10.84 19.57
C ILE A 292 13.40 11.15 21.03
N PHE A 293 13.82 12.39 21.31
CA PHE A 293 14.24 12.80 22.66
C PHE A 293 13.06 12.91 23.63
N GLY A 294 11.83 13.07 23.12
CA GLY A 294 10.63 13.10 23.95
C GLY A 294 10.14 11.73 24.42
N TRP A 295 10.45 10.62 23.73
CA TRP A 295 9.70 9.40 23.94
C TRP A 295 10.45 8.06 23.89
N TYR A 296 11.50 7.87 23.08
CA TYR A 296 12.29 6.62 22.96
C TYR A 296 13.08 6.58 21.64
N PRO A 297 14.22 5.88 21.57
CA PRO A 297 15.03 5.81 20.37
C PRO A 297 14.47 4.75 19.38
N TYR A 298 13.49 5.11 18.57
CA TYR A 298 13.03 4.24 17.46
C TYR A 298 13.98 4.27 16.25
N LEU A 299 14.93 5.21 16.22
CA LEU A 299 15.98 5.24 15.22
C LEU A 299 17.28 4.67 15.80
N SER A 300 18.03 3.94 14.95
CA SER A 300 19.36 3.49 15.33
C SER A 300 20.28 4.69 15.61
N PRO A 301 21.30 4.55 16.46
CA PRO A 301 22.27 5.62 16.73
C PRO A 301 22.87 6.22 15.46
N ARG A 302 23.11 5.40 14.42
CA ARG A 302 23.58 5.86 13.12
C ARG A 302 22.61 6.86 12.47
N ARG A 303 21.31 6.59 12.47
CA ARG A 303 20.29 7.46 11.89
C ARG A 303 20.15 8.78 12.67
N ILE A 304 20.30 8.73 14.00
CA ILE A 304 20.31 9.93 14.85
C ILE A 304 21.51 10.82 14.47
N ILE A 305 22.70 10.23 14.32
CA ILE A 305 23.91 10.94 13.88
C ILE A 305 23.70 11.56 12.49
N GLU A 306 23.05 10.86 11.57
CA GLU A 306 22.71 11.38 10.23
C GLU A 306 21.81 12.60 10.31
N LEU A 307 20.77 12.60 11.16
CA LEU A 307 19.91 13.78 11.38
C LEU A 307 20.69 14.97 11.94
N ILE A 308 21.55 14.74 12.92
CA ILE A 308 22.41 15.79 13.49
C ILE A 308 23.31 16.39 12.40
N LYS A 309 23.90 15.56 11.53
CA LYS A 309 24.70 16.04 10.39
C LYS A 309 23.88 16.88 9.42
N ILE A 310 22.61 16.51 9.13
CA ILE A 310 21.72 17.31 8.28
C ILE A 310 21.50 18.69 8.89
N VAL A 311 21.26 18.78 10.19
CA VAL A 311 21.10 20.07 10.89
C VAL A 311 22.35 20.93 10.75
N LEU A 312 23.53 20.36 11.04
CA LEU A 312 24.81 21.07 10.98
C LEU A 312 25.15 21.55 9.55
N ILE A 313 25.01 20.68 8.54
CA ILE A 313 25.25 21.03 7.14
C ILE A 313 24.33 22.18 6.71
N SER A 314 23.06 22.14 7.10
CA SER A 314 22.11 23.17 6.70
C SER A 314 22.41 24.54 7.33
N TYR A 315 22.99 24.59 8.52
CA TYR A 315 23.51 25.86 9.09
C TYR A 315 24.69 26.37 8.29
N TYR A 316 25.64 25.49 7.94
CA TYR A 316 26.83 25.88 7.15
C TYR A 316 26.44 26.37 5.76
N GLU A 317 25.59 25.67 5.03
CA GLU A 317 25.17 26.08 3.67
C GLU A 317 24.36 27.37 3.67
N ASN A 318 23.55 27.64 4.68
CA ASN A 318 22.81 28.89 4.81
C ASN A 318 23.67 30.07 5.30
N SER A 319 24.88 29.85 5.84
CA SER A 319 25.79 30.91 6.27
C SER A 319 26.77 31.35 5.17
N LYS A 320 26.78 30.69 4.01
CA LYS A 320 27.59 31.11 2.86
C LYS A 320 27.03 32.40 2.27
N PRO A 321 27.89 33.38 1.92
CA PRO A 321 27.44 34.55 1.20
C PRO A 321 26.81 34.13 -0.14
N PRO A 322 25.81 34.86 -0.65
CA PRO A 322 25.26 34.61 -1.97
C PRO A 322 26.39 34.81 -3.01
N ASN A 323 26.57 33.80 -3.89
CA ASN A 323 27.49 33.87 -5.02
C ASN A 323 27.08 34.96 -6.02
#